data_2ed615a30c5cf89308733b303e3ea718
#
_entry.id   2ed615a30c5cf89308733b303e3ea718
#
_cell.length_a   1.000
_cell.length_b   1.000
_cell.length_c   1.000
_cell.angle_alpha   90.00
_cell.angle_beta   90.00
_cell.angle_gamma   90.00
#
_symmetry.space_group_name_H-M   'P 1'
#
loop_
_entity.id
_entity.type
_entity.pdbx_description
1 polymer ?
#
loop_
_entity_poly.entity_id
_entity_poly.type
_entity_poly.pdbx_seq_one_letter_code
_entity_poly.pdbx_strand_id
1 'polypeptide(L)'
;WNDYGIGLFLKGKSELRQAGNAFDKVEKLGRFDGPLNLARVLFREGRLGDAAEALARASGHDNPSPPAWTIAWLSGLVARDLNQLEKAEKNFRSVIDDRTPEMVKRGFDFSKDYRVINLLGQTYFDRARRLRTDDVAAQRKVFLQKAAETFHRALVIDSENVTAHYNLQQLYRELGDNQKAEHHAGLHARFKPDDNARDRAVGAAKARYPAANAAAEEPVFYRLQRPGAPGLPAATTRRGPRPTTQSGADE
;
A
#
# COMPACT_ATOMS: atom_id res chain seq x y z
N TRP A 1 -22.04 2.51 1.03
CA TRP A 1 -21.08 2.97 0.01
C TRP A 1 -19.63 2.76 0.45
N ASN A 2 -19.28 3.02 1.70
CA ASN A 2 -17.91 2.84 2.17
C ASN A 2 -17.45 1.38 2.02
N ASP A 3 -18.21 0.44 2.55
CA ASP A 3 -17.86 -1.00 2.49
C ASP A 3 -17.86 -1.53 1.05
N TYR A 4 -18.79 -1.04 0.22
CA TYR A 4 -18.79 -1.34 -1.20
C TYR A 4 -17.51 -0.83 -1.90
N GLY A 5 -17.13 0.42 -1.63
CA GLY A 5 -15.89 0.99 -2.16
C GLY A 5 -14.64 0.25 -1.70
N ILE A 6 -14.59 -0.17 -0.42
CA ILE A 6 -13.49 -0.99 0.12
C ILE A 6 -13.44 -2.34 -0.59
N GLY A 7 -14.58 -3.01 -0.77
CA GLY A 7 -14.64 -4.27 -1.51
C GLY A 7 -14.11 -4.17 -2.94
N LEU A 8 -14.49 -3.11 -3.66
CA LEU A 8 -13.98 -2.83 -5.00
C LEU A 8 -12.47 -2.53 -5.00
N PHE A 9 -11.99 -1.73 -4.05
CA PHE A 9 -10.57 -1.42 -3.90
C PHE A 9 -9.71 -2.67 -3.68
N LEU A 10 -10.22 -3.61 -2.88
CA LEU A 10 -9.53 -4.87 -2.59
C LEU A 10 -9.50 -5.83 -3.80
N LYS A 11 -10.45 -5.74 -4.71
CA LYS A 11 -10.45 -6.50 -5.97
C LYS A 11 -9.29 -6.14 -6.91
N GLY A 12 -8.74 -4.95 -6.81
CA GLY A 12 -7.57 -4.55 -7.55
C GLY A 12 -7.80 -3.50 -8.64
N LYS A 13 -6.88 -3.46 -9.61
CA LYS A 13 -6.77 -2.34 -10.57
C LYS A 13 -8.01 -2.14 -11.43
N SER A 14 -8.71 -3.20 -11.83
CA SER A 14 -9.90 -3.12 -12.69
C SER A 14 -11.05 -2.33 -12.06
N GLU A 15 -11.13 -2.32 -10.72
CA GLU A 15 -12.27 -1.75 -9.99
C GLU A 15 -11.96 -0.40 -9.33
N LEU A 16 -10.73 0.13 -9.46
CA LEU A 16 -10.32 1.37 -8.78
C LEU A 16 -11.21 2.55 -9.12
N ARG A 17 -11.62 2.71 -10.39
CA ARG A 17 -12.52 3.80 -10.80
C ARG A 17 -13.89 3.70 -10.12
N GLN A 18 -14.44 2.49 -10.02
CA GLN A 18 -15.72 2.28 -9.33
C GLN A 18 -15.58 2.48 -7.82
N ALA A 19 -14.46 2.06 -7.23
CA ALA A 19 -14.14 2.34 -5.84
C ALA A 19 -14.07 3.84 -5.57
N GLY A 20 -13.41 4.62 -6.42
CA GLY A 20 -13.36 6.08 -6.36
C GLY A 20 -14.74 6.70 -6.37
N ASN A 21 -15.60 6.30 -7.31
CA ASN A 21 -16.98 6.78 -7.40
C ASN A 21 -17.82 6.45 -6.14
N ALA A 22 -17.55 5.32 -5.50
CA ALA A 22 -18.21 4.96 -4.25
C ALA A 22 -17.76 5.87 -3.10
N PHE A 23 -16.45 6.15 -3.02
CA PHE A 23 -15.88 7.03 -1.99
C PHE A 23 -16.28 8.51 -2.17
N ASP A 24 -16.43 8.99 -3.41
CA ASP A 24 -17.01 10.31 -3.69
C ASP A 24 -18.43 10.45 -3.11
N LYS A 25 -19.23 9.39 -3.17
CA LYS A 25 -20.56 9.39 -2.54
C LYS A 25 -20.47 9.44 -1.02
N VAL A 26 -19.48 8.75 -0.43
CA VAL A 26 -19.23 8.82 1.03
C VAL A 26 -18.80 10.23 1.44
N GLU A 27 -17.96 10.88 0.65
CA GLU A 27 -17.55 12.28 0.89
C GLU A 27 -18.73 13.23 0.83
N LYS A 28 -19.64 13.09 -0.17
CA LYS A 28 -20.87 13.88 -0.28
C LYS A 28 -21.82 13.70 0.90
N LEU A 29 -21.69 12.61 1.65
CA LEU A 29 -22.43 12.40 2.90
C LEU A 29 -21.74 13.05 4.12
N GLY A 30 -20.70 13.85 3.91
CA GLY A 30 -19.97 14.58 4.96
C GLY A 30 -19.08 13.70 5.83
N ARG A 31 -18.61 12.55 5.32
CA ARG A 31 -17.78 11.62 6.10
C ARG A 31 -16.33 11.63 5.63
N PHE A 32 -15.40 11.72 6.58
CA PHE A 32 -13.95 11.69 6.30
C PHE A 32 -13.48 10.40 5.63
N ASP A 33 -14.21 9.29 5.82
CA ASP A 33 -13.89 8.00 5.17
C ASP A 33 -13.90 8.11 3.64
N GLY A 34 -14.72 9.00 3.08
CA GLY A 34 -14.81 9.24 1.65
C GLY A 34 -13.50 9.73 1.07
N PRO A 35 -13.05 10.94 1.39
CA PRO A 35 -11.80 11.48 0.85
C PRO A 35 -10.57 10.70 1.33
N LEU A 36 -10.59 10.09 2.53
CA LEU A 36 -9.49 9.25 3.01
C LEU A 36 -9.30 8.00 2.15
N ASN A 37 -10.38 7.29 1.81
CA ASN A 37 -10.31 6.10 0.99
C ASN A 37 -10.14 6.44 -0.49
N LEU A 38 -10.69 7.57 -0.96
CA LEU A 38 -10.42 8.10 -2.30
C LEU A 38 -8.92 8.37 -2.49
N ALA A 39 -8.24 8.93 -1.48
CA ALA A 39 -6.80 9.14 -1.53
C ALA A 39 -6.01 7.85 -1.76
N ARG A 40 -6.45 6.73 -1.17
CA ARG A 40 -5.84 5.40 -1.40
C ARG A 40 -6.03 4.92 -2.84
N VAL A 41 -7.20 5.16 -3.43
CA VAL A 41 -7.47 4.86 -4.84
C VAL A 41 -6.55 5.67 -5.73
N LEU A 42 -6.53 6.99 -5.54
CA LEU A 42 -5.73 7.93 -6.32
C LEU A 42 -4.22 7.64 -6.22
N PHE A 43 -3.75 7.28 -5.03
CA PHE A 43 -2.38 6.82 -4.81
C PHE A 43 -2.06 5.56 -5.64
N ARG A 44 -2.96 4.56 -5.64
CA ARG A 44 -2.80 3.36 -6.47
C ARG A 44 -2.84 3.62 -7.97
N GLU A 45 -3.57 4.63 -8.40
CA GLU A 45 -3.61 5.10 -9.80
C GLU A 45 -2.39 5.95 -10.19
N GLY A 46 -1.50 6.30 -9.22
CA GLY A 46 -0.37 7.19 -9.44
C GLY A 46 -0.75 8.67 -9.53
N ARG A 47 -1.98 9.04 -9.21
CA ARG A 47 -2.51 10.40 -9.18
C ARG A 47 -2.15 11.08 -7.85
N LEU A 48 -0.86 11.28 -7.66
CA LEU A 48 -0.30 11.67 -6.35
C LEU A 48 -0.75 13.06 -5.88
N GLY A 49 -0.88 14.02 -6.80
CA GLY A 49 -1.40 15.36 -6.50
C GLY A 49 -2.82 15.31 -5.98
N ASP A 50 -3.69 14.60 -6.71
CA ASP A 50 -5.10 14.42 -6.33
C ASP A 50 -5.23 13.65 -5.00
N ALA A 51 -4.34 12.68 -4.76
CA ALA A 51 -4.29 11.95 -3.49
C ALA A 51 -3.92 12.88 -2.31
N ALA A 52 -2.97 13.80 -2.51
CA ALA A 52 -2.61 14.79 -1.49
C ALA A 52 -3.78 15.73 -1.18
N GLU A 53 -4.52 16.19 -2.19
CA GLU A 53 -5.71 17.03 -2.02
C GLU A 53 -6.82 16.27 -1.29
N ALA A 54 -7.06 15.00 -1.63
CA ALA A 54 -8.04 14.16 -0.94
C ALA A 54 -7.68 13.95 0.53
N LEU A 55 -6.39 13.75 0.85
CA LEU A 55 -5.91 13.68 2.25
C LEU A 55 -6.10 15.00 2.99
N ALA A 56 -5.87 16.14 2.33
CA ALA A 56 -6.12 17.45 2.92
C ALA A 56 -7.61 17.63 3.25
N ARG A 57 -8.52 17.24 2.35
CA ARG A 57 -9.96 17.27 2.62
C ARG A 57 -10.34 16.32 3.76
N ALA A 58 -9.79 15.10 3.79
CA ALA A 58 -10.02 14.17 4.89
C ALA A 58 -9.59 14.74 6.25
N SER A 59 -8.40 15.35 6.31
CA SER A 59 -7.87 15.94 7.55
C SER A 59 -8.62 17.18 8.04
N GLY A 60 -9.41 17.82 7.19
CA GLY A 60 -10.26 18.96 7.54
C GLY A 60 -11.58 18.58 8.25
N HIS A 61 -11.84 17.29 8.47
CA HIS A 61 -13.01 16.85 9.22
C HIS A 61 -12.75 16.84 10.73
N ASP A 62 -13.61 17.47 11.50
CA ASP A 62 -13.47 17.60 12.96
C ASP A 62 -14.35 16.61 13.72
N ASN A 63 -15.55 16.25 13.20
CA ASN A 63 -16.50 15.40 13.90
C ASN A 63 -17.25 14.42 12.97
N PRO A 64 -16.86 13.14 12.96
CA PRO A 64 -15.65 12.59 13.58
C PRO A 64 -14.40 12.98 12.82
N SER A 65 -13.28 13.14 13.51
CA SER A 65 -11.97 13.35 12.88
C SER A 65 -11.35 12.04 12.42
N PRO A 66 -10.60 12.04 11.31
CA PRO A 66 -9.87 10.85 10.88
C PRO A 66 -8.74 10.51 11.88
N PRO A 67 -8.33 9.24 11.98
CA PRO A 67 -7.19 8.87 12.79
C PRO A 67 -5.91 9.56 12.30
N ALA A 68 -5.28 10.36 13.17
CA ALA A 68 -4.12 11.18 12.81
C ALA A 68 -2.97 10.36 12.21
N TRP A 69 -2.69 9.16 12.75
CA TRP A 69 -1.67 8.24 12.25
C TRP A 69 -1.97 7.74 10.82
N THR A 70 -3.26 7.57 10.46
CA THR A 70 -3.63 7.13 9.11
C THR A 70 -3.40 8.25 8.10
N ILE A 71 -3.77 9.48 8.46
CA ILE A 71 -3.47 10.67 7.64
C ILE A 71 -1.96 10.83 7.49
N ALA A 72 -1.20 10.80 8.58
CA ALA A 72 0.25 10.93 8.56
C ALA A 72 0.90 9.82 7.70
N TRP A 73 0.48 8.56 7.88
CA TRP A 73 1.00 7.44 7.09
C TRP A 73 0.80 7.65 5.58
N LEU A 74 -0.44 7.91 5.15
CA LEU A 74 -0.75 8.08 3.73
C LEU A 74 -0.12 9.35 3.16
N SER A 75 -0.11 10.45 3.93
CA SER A 75 0.57 11.70 3.53
C SER A 75 2.08 11.51 3.39
N GLY A 76 2.68 10.69 4.26
CA GLY A 76 4.10 10.31 4.15
C GLY A 76 4.40 9.55 2.86
N LEU A 77 3.58 8.57 2.50
CA LEU A 77 3.71 7.81 1.25
C LEU A 77 3.56 8.72 0.02
N VAL A 78 2.49 9.50 -0.04
CA VAL A 78 2.23 10.43 -1.14
C VAL A 78 3.35 11.47 -1.27
N ALA A 79 3.79 12.07 -0.15
CA ALA A 79 4.86 13.05 -0.15
C ALA A 79 6.19 12.47 -0.64
N ARG A 80 6.51 11.23 -0.25
CA ARG A 80 7.71 10.54 -0.71
C ARG A 80 7.68 10.31 -2.22
N ASP A 81 6.57 9.81 -2.75
CA ASP A 81 6.44 9.54 -4.17
C ASP A 81 6.35 10.83 -5.01
N LEU A 82 5.85 11.94 -4.42
CA LEU A 82 5.97 13.29 -4.97
C LEU A 82 7.38 13.89 -4.81
N ASN A 83 8.33 13.13 -4.25
CA ASN A 83 9.67 13.59 -4.02
C ASN A 83 9.77 14.78 -3.02
N GLN A 84 8.77 14.97 -2.15
CA GLN A 84 8.72 15.96 -1.08
C GLN A 84 9.27 15.36 0.22
N LEU A 85 10.58 15.06 0.25
CA LEU A 85 11.20 14.21 1.26
C LEU A 85 11.13 14.80 2.68
N GLU A 86 11.14 16.13 2.84
CA GLU A 86 10.98 16.80 4.13
C GLU A 86 9.59 16.55 4.73
N LYS A 87 8.56 16.62 3.88
CA LYS A 87 7.19 16.30 4.29
C LYS A 87 7.04 14.81 4.61
N ALA A 88 7.65 13.94 3.81
CA ALA A 88 7.65 12.50 4.05
C ALA A 88 8.30 12.17 5.41
N GLU A 89 9.50 12.73 5.69
CA GLU A 89 10.17 12.58 6.98
C GLU A 89 9.27 13.01 8.13
N LYS A 90 8.70 14.23 8.07
CA LYS A 90 7.82 14.74 9.12
C LYS A 90 6.66 13.79 9.40
N ASN A 91 6.00 13.32 8.35
CA ASN A 91 4.84 12.45 8.47
C ASN A 91 5.21 11.06 9.02
N PHE A 92 6.28 10.42 8.53
CA PHE A 92 6.70 9.12 9.06
C PHE A 92 7.18 9.20 10.51
N ARG A 93 7.85 10.31 10.89
CA ARG A 93 8.20 10.55 12.28
C ARG A 93 6.98 10.69 13.16
N SER A 94 5.97 11.46 12.73
CA SER A 94 4.70 11.57 13.46
C SER A 94 4.07 10.20 13.71
N VAL A 95 4.03 9.30 12.69
CA VAL A 95 3.52 7.93 12.89
C VAL A 95 4.32 7.17 13.95
N ILE A 96 5.66 7.30 13.95
CA ILE A 96 6.55 6.54 14.82
C ILE A 96 6.58 7.10 16.26
N ASP A 97 6.61 8.43 16.38
CA ASP A 97 6.94 9.12 17.64
C ASP A 97 5.69 9.57 18.42
N ASP A 98 4.57 9.87 17.71
CA ASP A 98 3.37 10.36 18.39
C ASP A 98 2.65 9.24 19.15
N ARG A 99 2.06 9.63 20.28
CA ARG A 99 1.24 8.75 21.14
C ARG A 99 -0.05 9.45 21.50
N THR A 100 -1.09 9.21 20.72
CA THR A 100 -2.41 9.75 21.01
C THR A 100 -3.18 8.87 22.00
N PRO A 101 -4.11 9.43 22.79
CA PRO A 101 -4.95 8.64 23.70
C PRO A 101 -5.70 7.50 22.98
N GLU A 102 -6.11 7.74 21.73
CA GLU A 102 -6.79 6.72 20.91
C GLU A 102 -5.85 5.56 20.54
N MET A 103 -4.59 5.85 20.17
CA MET A 103 -3.58 4.81 19.91
C MET A 103 -3.34 3.95 21.16
N VAL A 104 -3.18 4.60 22.31
CA VAL A 104 -3.00 3.90 23.59
C VAL A 104 -4.19 3.00 23.91
N LYS A 105 -5.42 3.51 23.76
CA LYS A 105 -6.66 2.76 23.98
C LYS A 105 -6.77 1.53 23.07
N ARG A 106 -6.27 1.62 21.82
CA ARG A 106 -6.28 0.52 20.83
C ARG A 106 -5.05 -0.39 20.94
N GLY A 107 -4.11 -0.10 21.79
CA GLY A 107 -2.84 -0.85 21.93
C GLY A 107 -1.90 -0.66 20.72
N PHE A 108 -2.02 0.44 19.97
CA PHE A 108 -1.17 0.71 18.81
C PHE A 108 0.16 1.32 19.23
N ASP A 109 1.25 0.68 18.81
CA ASP A 109 2.62 1.14 19.00
C ASP A 109 3.40 1.04 17.68
N PHE A 110 3.31 2.09 16.86
CA PHE A 110 3.98 2.13 15.57
C PHE A 110 5.49 2.33 15.67
N SER A 111 6.04 2.60 16.87
CA SER A 111 7.49 2.61 17.07
C SER A 111 8.13 1.22 16.87
N LYS A 112 7.30 0.18 16.85
CA LYS A 112 7.66 -1.21 16.59
C LYS A 112 7.23 -1.69 15.19
N ASP A 113 6.72 -0.83 14.35
CA ASP A 113 6.39 -1.18 12.96
C ASP A 113 7.62 -0.95 12.06
N TYR A 114 8.33 -2.03 11.74
CA TYR A 114 9.51 -1.97 10.88
C TYR A 114 9.21 -1.43 9.49
N ARG A 115 7.95 -1.44 9.02
CA ARG A 115 7.58 -0.93 7.68
C ARG A 115 7.71 0.59 7.63
N VAL A 116 7.13 1.29 8.61
CA VAL A 116 7.27 2.75 8.66
C VAL A 116 8.70 3.17 8.98
N ILE A 117 9.42 2.39 9.81
CA ILE A 117 10.83 2.63 10.11
C ILE A 117 11.67 2.50 8.84
N ASN A 118 11.47 1.47 8.02
CA ASN A 118 12.16 1.31 6.74
C ASN A 118 11.86 2.47 5.77
N LEU A 119 10.62 2.94 5.70
CA LEU A 119 10.26 4.10 4.87
C LEU A 119 10.94 5.39 5.33
N LEU A 120 11.06 5.60 6.64
CA LEU A 120 11.81 6.72 7.20
C LEU A 120 13.31 6.61 6.86
N GLY A 121 13.90 5.41 7.03
CA GLY A 121 15.29 5.14 6.65
C GLY A 121 15.56 5.40 5.17
N GLN A 122 14.69 4.93 4.29
CA GLN A 122 14.75 5.21 2.85
C GLN A 122 14.62 6.71 2.57
N THR A 123 13.73 7.41 3.27
CA THR A 123 13.57 8.87 3.11
C THR A 123 14.85 9.61 3.48
N TYR A 124 15.53 9.25 4.56
CA TYR A 124 16.85 9.82 4.90
C TYR A 124 17.90 9.50 3.84
N PHE A 125 17.91 8.27 3.34
CA PHE A 125 18.84 7.87 2.31
C PHE A 125 18.64 8.64 0.99
N ASP A 126 17.38 8.82 0.58
CA ASP A 126 17.01 9.62 -0.60
C ASP A 126 17.38 11.09 -0.42
N ARG A 127 17.21 11.66 0.80
CA ARG A 127 17.68 13.02 1.12
C ARG A 127 19.20 13.14 0.99
N ALA A 128 19.96 12.16 1.49
CA ALA A 128 21.40 12.13 1.35
C ALA A 128 21.84 12.10 -0.12
N ARG A 129 21.14 11.32 -0.96
CA ARG A 129 21.45 11.18 -2.39
C ARG A 129 21.22 12.46 -3.21
N ARG A 130 20.43 13.39 -2.71
CA ARG A 130 20.24 14.71 -3.34
C ARG A 130 21.36 15.68 -3.06
N LEU A 131 22.07 15.50 -1.96
CA LEU A 131 23.18 16.34 -1.53
C LEU A 131 24.48 15.84 -2.18
N ARG A 132 24.76 16.33 -3.40
CA ARG A 132 25.88 15.82 -4.23
C ARG A 132 27.06 16.74 -4.32
N THR A 133 26.92 17.99 -3.85
CA THR A 133 27.99 18.98 -3.92
C THR A 133 28.84 18.99 -2.65
N ASP A 134 30.09 19.44 -2.75
CA ASP A 134 31.04 19.38 -1.64
C ASP A 134 30.66 20.29 -0.47
N ASP A 135 29.99 21.40 -0.74
CA ASP A 135 29.52 22.35 0.28
C ASP A 135 28.46 21.75 1.21
N VAL A 136 27.76 20.70 0.78
CA VAL A 136 26.75 20.00 1.59
C VAL A 136 27.20 18.59 2.03
N ALA A 137 28.48 18.23 1.84
CA ALA A 137 29.01 16.91 2.19
C ALA A 137 28.80 16.55 3.67
N ALA A 138 28.95 17.51 4.57
CA ALA A 138 28.70 17.30 6.00
C ALA A 138 27.23 16.96 6.27
N GLN A 139 26.30 17.68 5.63
CA GLN A 139 24.87 17.41 5.76
C GLN A 139 24.48 16.06 5.13
N ARG A 140 25.08 15.69 3.99
CA ARG A 140 24.92 14.38 3.38
C ARG A 140 25.32 13.27 4.36
N LYS A 141 26.47 13.39 5.01
CA LYS A 141 26.95 12.42 6.01
C LYS A 141 25.96 12.25 7.17
N VAL A 142 25.39 13.34 7.67
CA VAL A 142 24.36 13.29 8.73
C VAL A 142 23.13 12.47 8.28
N PHE A 143 22.63 12.67 7.06
CA PHE A 143 21.50 11.89 6.55
C PHE A 143 21.86 10.42 6.32
N LEU A 144 23.05 10.11 5.85
CA LEU A 144 23.52 8.72 5.74
C LEU A 144 23.58 8.03 7.12
N GLN A 145 24.07 8.73 8.15
CA GLN A 145 24.08 8.20 9.52
C GLN A 145 22.66 7.97 10.05
N LYS A 146 21.75 8.95 9.90
CA LYS A 146 20.33 8.78 10.28
C LYS A 146 19.67 7.61 9.57
N ALA A 147 19.96 7.42 8.29
CA ALA A 147 19.45 6.28 7.53
C ALA A 147 19.97 4.95 8.11
N ALA A 148 21.28 4.85 8.38
CA ALA A 148 21.89 3.65 8.97
C ALA A 148 21.25 3.31 10.33
N GLU A 149 21.18 4.28 11.24
CA GLU A 149 20.57 4.11 12.56
C GLU A 149 19.10 3.65 12.45
N THR A 150 18.37 4.23 11.51
CA THR A 150 16.94 3.90 11.30
C THR A 150 16.79 2.47 10.78
N PHE A 151 17.62 2.02 9.82
CA PHE A 151 17.58 0.64 9.35
C PHE A 151 18.04 -0.35 10.42
N HIS A 152 19.03 -0.01 11.22
CA HIS A 152 19.42 -0.85 12.36
C HIS A 152 18.28 -0.97 13.38
N ARG A 153 17.53 0.11 13.64
CA ARG A 153 16.32 0.03 14.48
C ARG A 153 15.29 -0.94 13.91
N ALA A 154 15.11 -0.98 12.58
CA ALA A 154 14.25 -1.99 11.95
C ALA A 154 14.76 -3.41 12.18
N LEU A 155 16.09 -3.65 12.12
CA LEU A 155 16.71 -4.95 12.38
C LEU A 155 16.63 -5.40 13.85
N VAL A 156 16.52 -4.48 14.81
CA VAL A 156 16.25 -4.83 16.21
C VAL A 156 14.85 -5.45 16.36
N ILE A 157 13.90 -5.02 15.53
CA ILE A 157 12.52 -5.54 15.56
C ILE A 157 12.41 -6.84 14.76
N ASP A 158 13.04 -6.86 13.60
CA ASP A 158 13.02 -7.96 12.63
C ASP A 158 14.43 -8.14 12.06
N SER A 159 15.20 -9.05 12.66
CA SER A 159 16.59 -9.31 12.29
C SER A 159 16.76 -9.91 10.89
N GLU A 160 15.69 -10.42 10.28
CA GLU A 160 15.69 -11.01 8.93
C GLU A 160 15.13 -10.03 7.88
N ASN A 161 14.94 -8.77 8.25
CA ASN A 161 14.31 -7.77 7.40
C ASN A 161 15.08 -7.51 6.11
N VAL A 162 14.59 -8.09 5.01
CA VAL A 162 15.21 -8.04 3.67
C VAL A 162 15.40 -6.60 3.19
N THR A 163 14.40 -5.73 3.43
CA THR A 163 14.46 -4.32 3.03
C THR A 163 15.56 -3.56 3.77
N ALA A 164 15.69 -3.77 5.08
CA ALA A 164 16.72 -3.12 5.88
C ALA A 164 18.12 -3.57 5.45
N HIS A 165 18.34 -4.88 5.26
CA HIS A 165 19.62 -5.40 4.79
C HIS A 165 19.98 -4.88 3.40
N TYR A 166 19.04 -4.85 2.46
CA TYR A 166 19.29 -4.29 1.13
C TYR A 166 19.71 -2.82 1.19
N ASN A 167 19.00 -2.01 1.95
CA ASN A 167 19.31 -0.58 2.05
C ASN A 167 20.62 -0.32 2.80
N LEU A 168 20.94 -1.07 3.86
CA LEU A 168 22.22 -0.98 4.56
C LEU A 168 23.40 -1.37 3.65
N GLN A 169 23.25 -2.40 2.82
CA GLN A 169 24.25 -2.74 1.82
C GLN A 169 24.56 -1.56 0.89
N GLN A 170 23.52 -0.91 0.34
CA GLN A 170 23.71 0.24 -0.55
C GLN A 170 24.34 1.43 0.19
N LEU A 171 23.84 1.71 1.37
CA LEU A 171 24.31 2.82 2.20
C LEU A 171 25.77 2.66 2.60
N TYR A 172 26.21 1.48 3.05
CA TYR A 172 27.61 1.24 3.41
C TYR A 172 28.53 1.27 2.21
N ARG A 173 28.08 0.90 1.01
CA ARG A 173 28.84 1.16 -0.23
C ARG A 173 29.05 2.66 -0.46
N GLU A 174 28.04 3.48 -0.27
CA GLU A 174 28.18 4.94 -0.40
C GLU A 174 29.06 5.57 0.69
N LEU A 175 29.17 4.93 1.86
CA LEU A 175 30.07 5.32 2.93
C LEU A 175 31.52 4.79 2.76
N GLY A 176 31.76 3.91 1.78
CA GLY A 176 33.06 3.27 1.55
C GLY A 176 33.39 2.12 2.52
N ASP A 177 32.41 1.70 3.35
CA ASP A 177 32.56 0.56 4.27
C ASP A 177 32.18 -0.75 3.56
N ASN A 178 33.09 -1.25 2.73
CA ASN A 178 32.85 -2.45 1.93
C ASN A 178 32.61 -3.68 2.78
N GLN A 179 33.24 -3.80 3.95
CA GLN A 179 33.07 -4.95 4.83
C GLN A 179 31.61 -5.05 5.33
N LYS A 180 31.06 -3.96 5.83
CA LYS A 180 29.64 -3.93 6.25
C LYS A 180 28.69 -4.10 5.05
N ALA A 181 29.03 -3.53 3.90
CA ALA A 181 28.23 -3.68 2.69
C ALA A 181 28.13 -5.16 2.27
N GLU A 182 29.25 -5.90 2.26
CA GLU A 182 29.28 -7.33 1.95
C GLU A 182 28.53 -8.17 2.99
N HIS A 183 28.70 -7.86 4.27
CA HIS A 183 27.97 -8.51 5.34
C HIS A 183 26.44 -8.41 5.12
N HIS A 184 25.94 -7.19 4.90
CA HIS A 184 24.51 -6.99 4.66
C HIS A 184 24.04 -7.55 3.31
N ALA A 185 24.91 -7.61 2.29
CA ALA A 185 24.63 -8.29 1.03
C ALA A 185 24.38 -9.79 1.24
N GLY A 186 25.23 -10.44 2.04
CA GLY A 186 25.09 -11.86 2.40
C GLY A 186 23.80 -12.15 3.15
N LEU A 187 23.44 -11.30 4.14
CA LEU A 187 22.19 -11.43 4.89
C LEU A 187 20.96 -11.18 4.01
N HIS A 188 21.02 -10.17 3.12
CA HIS A 188 19.95 -9.93 2.14
C HIS A 188 19.73 -11.15 1.24
N ALA A 189 20.82 -11.73 0.69
CA ALA A 189 20.74 -12.92 -0.16
C ALA A 189 20.18 -14.14 0.60
N ARG A 190 20.56 -14.29 1.88
CA ARG A 190 20.09 -15.39 2.74
C ARG A 190 18.61 -15.30 3.04
N PHE A 191 18.10 -14.10 3.35
CA PHE A 191 16.73 -13.90 3.79
C PHE A 191 15.76 -13.56 2.65
N LYS A 192 16.28 -13.21 1.46
CA LYS A 192 15.43 -12.95 0.29
C LYS A 192 14.68 -14.20 -0.10
N PRO A 193 13.32 -14.15 -0.19
CA PRO A 193 12.52 -15.27 -0.64
C PRO A 193 12.94 -15.76 -2.04
N ASP A 194 13.01 -17.07 -2.22
CA ASP A 194 13.09 -17.67 -3.57
C ASP A 194 11.69 -17.63 -4.20
N ASP A 195 11.40 -16.59 -4.96
CA ASP A 195 10.11 -16.41 -5.63
C ASP A 195 9.77 -17.59 -6.55
N ASN A 196 10.79 -18.19 -7.19
CA ASN A 196 10.57 -19.36 -8.05
C ASN A 196 10.18 -20.62 -7.27
N ALA A 197 10.75 -20.84 -6.08
CA ALA A 197 10.36 -21.94 -5.22
C ALA A 197 8.93 -21.76 -4.69
N ARG A 198 8.59 -20.52 -4.33
CA ARG A 198 7.24 -20.16 -3.90
C ARG A 198 6.22 -20.41 -5.00
N ASP A 199 6.47 -19.92 -6.21
CA ASP A 199 5.55 -20.06 -7.34
C ASP A 199 5.36 -21.54 -7.72
N ARG A 200 6.44 -22.34 -7.69
CA ARG A 200 6.36 -23.79 -7.87
C ARG A 200 5.52 -24.46 -6.77
N ALA A 201 5.72 -24.09 -5.51
CA ALA A 201 4.96 -24.64 -4.38
C ALA A 201 3.48 -24.24 -4.46
N VAL A 202 3.18 -22.99 -4.78
CA VAL A 202 1.80 -22.50 -4.99
C VAL A 202 1.15 -23.21 -6.18
N GLY A 203 1.85 -23.37 -7.30
CA GLY A 203 1.36 -24.10 -8.47
C GLY A 203 1.04 -25.56 -8.15
N ALA A 204 1.94 -26.25 -7.43
CA ALA A 204 1.73 -27.63 -6.98
C ALA A 204 0.55 -27.75 -5.99
N ALA A 205 0.41 -26.78 -5.06
CA ALA A 205 -0.70 -26.75 -4.12
C ALA A 205 -2.05 -26.52 -4.81
N LYS A 206 -2.11 -25.60 -5.78
CA LYS A 206 -3.30 -25.34 -6.61
C LYS A 206 -3.75 -26.60 -7.39
N ALA A 207 -2.80 -27.31 -7.99
CA ALA A 207 -3.07 -28.57 -8.69
C ALA A 207 -3.56 -29.67 -7.74
N ARG A 208 -2.98 -29.75 -6.53
CA ARG A 208 -3.33 -30.77 -5.53
C ARG A 208 -4.67 -30.50 -4.85
N TYR A 209 -5.05 -29.24 -4.69
CA TYR A 209 -6.25 -28.80 -3.98
C TYR A 209 -7.14 -27.90 -4.83
N PRO A 210 -7.76 -28.38 -5.93
CA PRO A 210 -8.53 -27.57 -6.84
C PRO A 210 -9.72 -26.88 -6.18
N ALA A 211 -10.35 -27.50 -5.18
CA ALA A 211 -11.45 -26.89 -4.44
C ALA A 211 -11.00 -25.69 -3.60
N ALA A 212 -9.82 -25.78 -2.96
CA ALA A 212 -9.24 -24.65 -2.22
C ALA A 212 -8.78 -23.52 -3.16
N ASN A 213 -8.29 -23.87 -4.36
CA ASN A 213 -7.98 -22.88 -5.38
C ASN A 213 -9.24 -22.14 -5.86
N ALA A 214 -10.32 -22.85 -6.16
CA ALA A 214 -11.60 -22.26 -6.54
C ALA A 214 -12.19 -21.39 -5.43
N ALA A 215 -12.03 -21.78 -4.15
CA ALA A 215 -12.44 -20.95 -3.01
C ALA A 215 -11.60 -19.68 -2.82
N ALA A 216 -10.34 -19.71 -3.28
CA ALA A 216 -9.42 -18.54 -3.24
C ALA A 216 -9.55 -17.64 -4.48
N GLU A 217 -10.30 -18.06 -5.50
CA GLU A 217 -10.63 -17.22 -6.65
C GLU A 217 -11.51 -16.03 -6.23
N GLU A 218 -11.45 -14.97 -7.01
CA GLU A 218 -12.16 -13.73 -6.68
C GLU A 218 -13.63 -13.98 -6.38
N PRO A 219 -14.17 -13.42 -5.29
CA PRO A 219 -15.58 -13.62 -4.95
C PRO A 219 -16.47 -13.10 -6.07
N VAL A 220 -17.40 -13.92 -6.51
CA VAL A 220 -18.39 -13.54 -7.52
C VAL A 220 -19.36 -12.54 -6.90
N PHE A 221 -19.34 -11.30 -7.39
CA PHE A 221 -20.29 -10.27 -6.94
C PHE A 221 -21.60 -10.40 -7.74
N TYR A 222 -22.65 -10.80 -7.06
CA TYR A 222 -23.99 -10.76 -7.60
C TYR A 222 -24.55 -9.34 -7.51
N ARG A 223 -25.27 -8.90 -8.55
CA ARG A 223 -26.03 -7.65 -8.47
C ARG A 223 -27.06 -7.77 -7.34
N LEU A 224 -27.14 -6.75 -6.48
CA LEU A 224 -28.11 -6.71 -5.38
C LEU A 224 -29.56 -6.79 -5.86
N GLN A 225 -29.82 -6.32 -7.08
CA GLN A 225 -31.14 -6.34 -7.72
C GLN A 225 -31.20 -7.41 -8.83
N ARG A 226 -30.82 -8.62 -8.50
CA ARG A 226 -30.92 -9.76 -9.42
C ARG A 226 -32.40 -10.16 -9.55
N PRO A 227 -33.00 -10.24 -10.77
CA PRO A 227 -34.33 -10.77 -10.97
C PRO A 227 -34.49 -12.14 -10.31
N GLY A 228 -35.57 -12.33 -9.52
CA GLY A 228 -35.82 -13.56 -8.76
C GLY A 228 -35.10 -13.67 -7.42
N ALA A 229 -34.38 -12.61 -6.96
CA ALA A 229 -33.90 -12.56 -5.59
C ALA A 229 -35.07 -12.41 -4.60
N PRO A 230 -34.94 -12.89 -3.33
CA PRO A 230 -36.01 -12.74 -2.34
C PRO A 230 -36.49 -11.29 -2.20
N GLY A 231 -37.80 -11.05 -2.31
CA GLY A 231 -38.37 -9.71 -2.25
C GLY A 231 -38.36 -8.91 -3.56
N LEU A 232 -37.81 -9.46 -4.66
CA LEU A 232 -37.86 -8.84 -5.98
C LEU A 232 -38.83 -9.60 -6.91
N PRO A 233 -39.48 -8.90 -7.91
CA PRO A 233 -40.35 -9.57 -8.87
C PRO A 233 -39.61 -10.68 -9.63
N ALA A 234 -40.32 -11.77 -9.94
CA ALA A 234 -39.76 -12.84 -10.78
C ALA A 234 -39.28 -12.28 -12.11
N ALA A 235 -38.15 -12.79 -12.62
CA ALA A 235 -37.70 -12.39 -13.94
C ALA A 235 -38.74 -12.78 -14.99
N THR A 236 -39.31 -11.80 -15.66
CA THR A 236 -40.07 -12.07 -16.88
C THR A 236 -39.14 -12.63 -17.91
N THR A 237 -39.24 -13.93 -18.20
CA THR A 237 -38.46 -14.61 -19.24
C THR A 237 -38.85 -14.06 -20.61
N ARG A 238 -38.26 -12.96 -21.04
CA ARG A 238 -38.18 -12.66 -22.46
C ARG A 238 -37.15 -13.65 -23.04
N ARG A 239 -37.64 -14.78 -23.56
CA ARG A 239 -36.85 -15.58 -24.49
C ARG A 239 -36.56 -14.68 -25.69
N GLY A 240 -35.35 -14.15 -25.77
CA GLY A 240 -34.81 -13.60 -26.99
C GLY A 240 -34.72 -14.75 -28.04
N PRO A 241 -34.87 -14.45 -29.36
CA PRO A 241 -34.74 -15.48 -30.38
C PRO A 241 -33.36 -16.13 -30.29
N ARG A 242 -33.33 -17.47 -30.30
CA ARG A 242 -32.07 -18.23 -30.41
C ARG A 242 -31.37 -17.80 -31.71
N PRO A 243 -30.06 -17.57 -31.69
CA PRO A 243 -29.33 -17.43 -32.93
C PRO A 243 -29.43 -18.76 -33.67
N THR A 244 -30.01 -18.72 -34.85
CA THR A 244 -30.01 -19.85 -35.83
C THR A 244 -28.58 -20.08 -36.24
N THR A 245 -28.01 -21.21 -35.84
CA THR A 245 -26.80 -21.76 -36.49
C THR A 245 -27.14 -22.08 -37.93
N GLN A 246 -26.71 -21.24 -38.87
CA GLN A 246 -26.63 -21.65 -40.26
C GLN A 246 -25.49 -22.66 -40.38
N SER A 247 -25.89 -23.93 -40.57
CA SER A 247 -25.03 -24.95 -41.14
C SER A 247 -24.88 -24.64 -42.62
N GLY A 248 -23.72 -24.12 -42.99
CA GLY A 248 -23.32 -24.09 -44.41
C GLY A 248 -22.66 -25.42 -44.73
N ALA A 249 -23.42 -26.26 -45.41
CA ALA A 249 -22.87 -27.40 -46.15
C ALA A 249 -22.66 -26.93 -47.59
N ASP A 250 -21.58 -27.46 -48.18
CA ASP A 250 -21.36 -27.73 -49.60
C ASP A 250 -21.07 -26.53 -50.56
N GLU A 251 -19.91 -26.44 -51.12
CA GLU A 251 -19.29 -27.15 -52.26
C GLU A 251 -17.84 -26.70 -52.45
#